data_73ff8097950835632e0636745fc49477
#
_entry.id   73ff8097950835632e0636745fc49477
#
_cell.length_a   1.000
_cell.length_b   1.000
_cell.length_c   1.000
_cell.angle_alpha   90.00
_cell.angle_beta   90.00
_cell.angle_gamma   90.00
#
_symmetry.space_group_name_H-M   'P 1'
#
loop_
_entity.id
_entity.type
_entity.pdbx_description
1 polymer ?
#
loop_
_entity_poly.entity_id
_entity_poly.type
_entity_poly.pdbx_seq_one_letter_code
_entity_poly.pdbx_strand_id
1 'polypeptide(L)'
;MKDDRFLKFTLSLSRMNKKVQAVKTAGMGMVGLKAAHTAVLYALSGHSEGLQFAEVAAACDLDPALISRTFSELIAAGMVEKQGEPGRYRARYVLTEQGSLQTAKIRQVIGLVQENADKNIAPEDLQTFYLVLEQLLNNFEEMSEHYDTVFESLRREC
;
A
#
# COMPACT_ATOMS: atom_id res chain seq x y z
N MET A 1 26.22 -23.90 -0.01
CA MET A 1 25.94 -22.79 -0.94
C MET A 1 24.44 -22.55 -1.22
N LYS A 2 23.52 -23.32 -0.63
CA LYS A 2 22.06 -23.03 -0.68
C LYS A 2 21.63 -21.99 0.38
N ASP A 3 22.35 -21.87 1.48
CA ASP A 3 21.97 -21.03 2.63
C ASP A 3 22.10 -19.52 2.39
N ASP A 4 22.87 -19.11 1.40
CA ASP A 4 23.16 -17.69 1.15
C ASP A 4 22.03 -16.96 0.36
N ARG A 5 21.21 -17.71 -0.40
CA ARG A 5 20.18 -17.09 -1.25
C ARG A 5 19.04 -16.47 -0.45
N PHE A 6 18.56 -17.15 0.58
CA PHE A 6 17.46 -16.64 1.40
C PHE A 6 17.92 -15.45 2.24
N LEU A 7 19.10 -15.53 2.81
CA LEU A 7 19.69 -14.38 3.53
C LEU A 7 19.88 -13.17 2.61
N LYS A 8 20.42 -13.39 1.41
CA LYS A 8 20.55 -12.31 0.41
C LYS A 8 19.19 -11.71 0.03
N PHE A 9 18.18 -12.55 -0.18
CA PHE A 9 16.82 -12.12 -0.47
C PHE A 9 16.25 -11.24 0.66
N THR A 10 16.27 -11.72 1.90
CA THR A 10 15.71 -11.00 3.06
C THR A 10 16.44 -9.68 3.34
N LEU A 11 17.77 -9.65 3.21
CA LEU A 11 18.56 -8.42 3.35
C LEU A 11 18.25 -7.42 2.22
N SER A 12 18.11 -7.89 0.98
CA SER A 12 17.78 -7.02 -0.16
C SER A 12 16.38 -6.44 0.00
N LEU A 13 15.40 -7.25 0.40
CA LEU A 13 14.04 -6.82 0.66
C LEU A 13 13.97 -5.78 1.79
N SER A 14 14.68 -6.02 2.88
CA SER A 14 14.78 -5.08 4.01
C SER A 14 15.38 -3.73 3.59
N ARG A 15 16.47 -3.76 2.80
CA ARG A 15 17.09 -2.54 2.25
C ARG A 15 16.16 -1.81 1.31
N MET A 16 15.49 -2.54 0.41
CA MET A 16 14.53 -1.97 -0.53
C MET A 16 13.39 -1.29 0.23
N ASN A 17 12.77 -1.97 1.18
CA ASN A 17 11.70 -1.39 2.00
C ASN A 17 12.15 -0.08 2.69
N LYS A 18 13.33 -0.07 3.31
CA LYS A 18 13.88 1.14 3.94
C LYS A 18 14.02 2.31 2.95
N LYS A 19 14.49 2.05 1.71
CA LYS A 19 14.64 3.07 0.68
C LYS A 19 13.29 3.56 0.15
N VAL A 20 12.37 2.64 -0.09
CA VAL A 20 10.99 2.96 -0.51
C VAL A 20 10.29 3.85 0.52
N GLN A 21 10.38 3.50 1.82
CA GLN A 21 9.79 4.31 2.89
C GLN A 21 10.41 5.72 2.97
N ALA A 22 11.73 5.85 2.79
CA ALA A 22 12.39 7.16 2.77
C ALA A 22 11.89 8.02 1.59
N VAL A 23 11.78 7.44 0.39
CA VAL A 23 11.26 8.13 -0.80
C VAL A 23 9.79 8.51 -0.62
N LYS A 24 8.96 7.60 -0.10
CA LYS A 24 7.55 7.88 0.22
C LYS A 24 7.43 9.05 1.20
N THR A 25 8.21 9.06 2.27
CA THR A 25 8.19 10.13 3.27
C THR A 25 8.61 11.48 2.66
N ALA A 26 9.67 11.49 1.87
CA ALA A 26 10.13 12.71 1.19
C ALA A 26 9.08 13.22 0.18
N GLY A 27 8.53 12.34 -0.65
CA GLY A 27 7.51 12.69 -1.63
C GLY A 27 6.22 13.20 -0.98
N MET A 28 5.79 12.58 0.13
CA MET A 28 4.60 13.04 0.86
C MET A 28 4.83 14.38 1.57
N GLY A 29 6.04 14.64 2.05
CA GLY A 29 6.42 15.94 2.58
C GLY A 29 6.26 17.07 1.56
N MET A 30 6.50 16.80 0.28
CA MET A 30 6.30 17.79 -0.80
C MET A 30 4.83 18.18 -0.99
N VAL A 31 3.88 17.29 -0.69
CA VAL A 31 2.43 17.55 -0.82
C VAL A 31 1.77 17.87 0.52
N GLY A 32 2.53 17.93 1.61
CA GLY A 32 2.04 18.28 2.95
C GLY A 32 1.11 17.24 3.57
N LEU A 33 1.25 15.96 3.19
CA LEU A 33 0.39 14.87 3.63
C LEU A 33 1.16 13.80 4.40
N LYS A 34 0.46 13.10 5.30
CA LYS A 34 0.94 11.87 5.92
C LYS A 34 0.76 10.69 4.97
N ALA A 35 1.52 9.61 5.16
CA ALA A 35 1.43 8.39 4.33
C ALA A 35 0.00 7.79 4.30
N ALA A 36 -0.67 7.75 5.46
CA ALA A 36 -2.04 7.25 5.54
C ALA A 36 -3.05 8.13 4.76
N HIS A 37 -2.90 9.47 4.80
CA HIS A 37 -3.72 10.38 3.98
C HIS A 37 -3.57 10.07 2.49
N THR A 38 -2.33 9.90 2.05
CA THR A 38 -2.02 9.59 0.65
C THR A 38 -2.63 8.26 0.21
N ALA A 39 -2.52 7.22 1.03
CA ALA A 39 -3.08 5.91 0.72
C ALA A 39 -4.60 6.00 0.54
N VAL A 40 -5.31 6.66 1.47
CA VAL A 40 -6.77 6.82 1.41
C VAL A 40 -7.19 7.65 0.21
N LEU A 41 -6.56 8.81 -0.04
CA LEU A 41 -6.88 9.66 -1.19
C LEU A 41 -6.63 8.91 -2.51
N TYR A 42 -5.53 8.16 -2.59
CA TYR A 42 -5.20 7.38 -3.77
C TYR A 42 -6.20 6.24 -4.01
N ALA A 43 -6.57 5.49 -2.96
CA ALA A 43 -7.58 4.45 -3.05
C ALA A 43 -8.93 5.00 -3.54
N LEU A 44 -9.38 6.15 -3.02
CA LEU A 44 -10.63 6.78 -3.43
C LEU A 44 -10.59 7.31 -4.87
N SER A 45 -9.41 7.66 -5.39
CA SER A 45 -9.28 8.34 -6.70
C SER A 45 -9.66 7.49 -7.91
N GLY A 46 -9.74 6.17 -7.76
CA GLY A 46 -10.21 5.25 -8.81
C GLY A 46 -11.72 5.00 -8.80
N HIS A 47 -12.46 5.60 -7.84
CA HIS A 47 -13.84 5.22 -7.56
C HIS A 47 -14.74 6.46 -7.44
N SER A 48 -15.33 6.90 -8.57
CA SER A 48 -16.23 8.06 -8.61
C SER A 48 -17.45 7.93 -7.70
N GLU A 49 -17.96 6.70 -7.54
CA GLU A 49 -19.08 6.37 -6.65
C GLU A 49 -18.65 6.21 -5.18
N GLY A 50 -17.39 6.45 -4.90
CA GLY A 50 -16.79 6.27 -3.58
C GLY A 50 -16.64 4.82 -3.14
N LEU A 51 -16.00 4.65 -1.99
CA LEU A 51 -15.78 3.35 -1.34
C LEU A 51 -16.38 3.32 0.06
N GLN A 52 -16.78 2.15 0.52
CA GLN A 52 -17.15 1.93 1.91
C GLN A 52 -15.89 1.86 2.79
N PHE A 53 -16.05 2.04 4.09
CA PHE A 53 -14.94 2.01 5.05
C PHE A 53 -14.09 0.73 4.94
N ALA A 54 -14.74 -0.44 4.89
CA ALA A 54 -14.05 -1.72 4.80
C ALA A 54 -13.28 -1.90 3.48
N GLU A 55 -13.84 -1.38 2.36
CA GLU A 55 -13.19 -1.41 1.06
C GLU A 55 -11.89 -0.57 1.06
N VAL A 56 -11.92 0.61 1.70
CA VAL A 56 -10.74 1.47 1.82
C VAL A 56 -9.70 0.85 2.75
N ALA A 57 -10.13 0.26 3.87
CA ALA A 57 -9.21 -0.41 4.80
C ALA A 57 -8.46 -1.56 4.11
N ALA A 58 -9.17 -2.39 3.36
CA ALA A 58 -8.59 -3.49 2.58
C ALA A 58 -7.65 -2.97 1.48
N ALA A 59 -8.07 -1.95 0.71
CA ALA A 59 -7.26 -1.39 -0.37
C ALA A 59 -5.97 -0.70 0.12
N CYS A 60 -5.99 -0.15 1.34
CA CYS A 60 -4.82 0.54 1.92
C CYS A 60 -3.90 -0.39 2.71
N ASP A 61 -4.33 -1.61 3.04
CA ASP A 61 -3.64 -2.52 3.97
C ASP A 61 -3.25 -1.82 5.29
N LEU A 62 -4.22 -1.10 5.86
CA LEU A 62 -4.04 -0.32 7.09
C LEU A 62 -5.03 -0.74 8.15
N ASP A 63 -4.59 -0.61 9.40
CA ASP A 63 -5.43 -0.86 10.58
C ASP A 63 -6.71 0.00 10.56
N PRO A 64 -7.89 -0.59 10.88
CA PRO A 64 -9.16 0.13 10.87
C PRO A 64 -9.20 1.38 11.77
N ALA A 65 -8.50 1.38 12.90
CA ALA A 65 -8.46 2.55 13.79
C ALA A 65 -7.64 3.69 13.14
N LEU A 66 -6.57 3.36 12.42
CA LEU A 66 -5.79 4.33 11.64
C LEU A 66 -6.64 4.89 10.49
N ILE A 67 -7.37 4.04 9.75
CA ILE A 67 -8.27 4.48 8.67
C ILE A 67 -9.35 5.42 9.22
N SER A 68 -9.99 5.09 10.36
CA SER A 68 -11.01 5.94 10.98
C SER A 68 -10.47 7.33 11.32
N ARG A 69 -9.28 7.40 11.91
CA ARG A 69 -8.60 8.66 12.21
C ARG A 69 -8.26 9.44 10.96
N THR A 70 -7.74 8.76 9.94
CA THR A 70 -7.38 9.34 8.65
C THR A 70 -8.60 9.94 7.95
N PHE A 71 -9.74 9.26 7.94
CA PHE A 71 -10.98 9.83 7.42
C PHE A 71 -11.41 11.08 8.17
N SER A 72 -11.36 11.06 9.51
CA SER A 72 -11.72 12.23 10.32
C SER A 72 -10.83 13.44 9.98
N GLU A 73 -9.53 13.23 9.83
CA GLU A 73 -8.57 14.26 9.45
C GLU A 73 -8.83 14.78 8.01
N LEU A 74 -9.09 13.89 7.04
CA LEU A 74 -9.35 14.26 5.64
C LEU A 74 -10.71 14.95 5.45
N ILE A 75 -11.73 14.55 6.19
CA ILE A 75 -13.04 15.22 6.19
C ILE A 75 -12.91 16.62 6.79
N ALA A 76 -12.23 16.75 7.93
CA ALA A 76 -11.96 18.05 8.54
C ALA A 76 -11.14 18.98 7.63
N ALA A 77 -10.25 18.41 6.81
CA ALA A 77 -9.47 19.14 5.80
C ALA A 77 -10.26 19.42 4.50
N GLY A 78 -11.52 18.97 4.38
CA GLY A 78 -12.36 19.19 3.21
C GLY A 78 -11.91 18.41 1.95
N MET A 79 -11.13 17.35 2.11
CA MET A 79 -10.62 16.55 0.98
C MET A 79 -11.49 15.32 0.68
N VAL A 80 -12.22 14.85 1.68
CA VAL A 80 -13.13 13.70 1.59
C VAL A 80 -14.47 14.09 2.19
N GLU A 81 -15.53 13.60 1.60
CA GLU A 81 -16.87 13.68 2.16
C GLU A 81 -17.48 12.30 2.34
N LYS A 82 -18.34 12.19 3.34
CA LYS A 82 -19.10 10.98 3.64
C LYS A 82 -20.48 11.13 3.05
N GLN A 83 -20.83 10.27 2.09
CA GLN A 83 -22.14 10.22 1.45
C GLN A 83 -22.99 9.09 2.04
N GLY A 84 -24.29 9.31 2.18
CA GLY A 84 -25.26 8.37 2.72
C GLY A 84 -26.11 9.00 3.83
N GLU A 85 -27.28 8.39 4.09
CA GLU A 85 -28.16 8.86 5.18
C GLU A 85 -27.55 8.53 6.56
N PRO A 86 -27.69 9.42 7.55
CA PRO A 86 -27.27 9.14 8.92
C PRO A 86 -27.92 7.85 9.43
N GLY A 87 -27.10 6.90 9.92
CA GLY A 87 -27.57 5.63 10.47
C GLY A 87 -27.70 4.47 9.48
N ARG A 88 -27.51 4.67 8.18
CA ARG A 88 -27.42 3.56 7.23
C ARG A 88 -26.02 2.95 7.16
N TYR A 89 -25.98 1.63 7.22
CA TYR A 89 -24.77 0.76 7.27
C TYR A 89 -23.87 0.81 6.02
N ARG A 90 -24.15 1.69 5.04
CA ARG A 90 -23.48 1.75 3.73
C ARG A 90 -23.03 3.16 3.35
N ALA A 91 -22.50 3.91 4.31
CA ALA A 91 -21.90 5.19 3.99
C ALA A 91 -20.70 4.99 3.06
N ARG A 92 -20.65 5.78 2.00
CA ARG A 92 -19.52 5.82 1.06
C ARG A 92 -18.69 7.07 1.32
N TYR A 93 -17.41 6.97 1.08
CA TYR A 93 -16.46 8.07 1.16
C TYR A 93 -16.04 8.41 -0.27
N VAL A 94 -16.15 9.68 -0.64
CA VAL A 94 -15.78 10.19 -1.96
C VAL A 94 -14.80 11.36 -1.82
N LEU A 95 -13.99 11.56 -2.86
CA LEU A 95 -13.16 12.75 -2.95
C LEU A 95 -14.02 13.98 -3.22
N THR A 96 -13.72 15.07 -2.54
CA THR A 96 -14.17 16.39 -2.94
C THR A 96 -13.34 16.89 -4.13
N GLU A 97 -13.69 18.05 -4.69
CA GLU A 97 -12.87 18.73 -5.70
C GLU A 97 -11.44 19.00 -5.16
N GLN A 98 -11.33 19.47 -3.91
CA GLN A 98 -10.05 19.70 -3.24
C GLN A 98 -9.27 18.38 -3.07
N GLY A 99 -9.94 17.30 -2.68
CA GLY A 99 -9.35 15.96 -2.58
C GLY A 99 -8.83 15.48 -3.93
N SER A 100 -9.59 15.69 -4.99
CA SER A 100 -9.21 15.31 -6.37
C SER A 100 -7.98 16.10 -6.85
N LEU A 101 -7.93 17.40 -6.61
CA LEU A 101 -6.76 18.23 -6.92
C LEU A 101 -5.51 17.78 -6.15
N GLN A 102 -5.67 17.44 -4.87
CA GLN A 102 -4.55 16.94 -4.06
C GLN A 102 -4.08 15.56 -4.54
N THR A 103 -5.01 14.69 -4.92
CA THR A 103 -4.68 13.37 -5.49
C THR A 103 -3.94 13.49 -6.82
N ALA A 104 -4.27 14.49 -7.66
CA ALA A 104 -3.51 14.74 -8.88
C ALA A 104 -2.03 15.07 -8.59
N LYS A 105 -1.75 15.85 -7.56
CA LYS A 105 -0.37 16.14 -7.11
C LYS A 105 0.33 14.86 -6.61
N ILE A 106 -0.38 14.02 -5.84
CA ILE A 106 0.15 12.73 -5.40
C ILE A 106 0.54 11.88 -6.61
N ARG A 107 -0.32 11.79 -7.63
CA ARG A 107 -0.03 11.05 -8.87
C ARG A 107 1.21 11.55 -9.58
N GLN A 108 1.43 12.86 -9.64
CA GLN A 108 2.64 13.45 -10.22
C GLN A 108 3.89 13.01 -9.45
N VAL A 109 3.87 13.07 -8.11
CA VAL A 109 4.99 12.60 -7.28
C VAL A 109 5.25 11.10 -7.48
N ILE A 110 4.21 10.28 -7.53
CA ILE A 110 4.33 8.84 -7.79
C ILE A 110 4.95 8.59 -9.16
N GLY A 111 4.48 9.28 -10.20
CA GLY A 111 5.03 9.16 -11.56
C GLY A 111 6.53 9.47 -11.60
N LEU A 112 6.96 10.57 -11.00
CA LEU A 112 8.38 10.93 -10.91
C LEU A 112 9.22 9.87 -10.17
N VAL A 113 8.68 9.31 -9.08
CA VAL A 113 9.36 8.24 -8.33
C VAL A 113 9.48 7.00 -9.20
N GLN A 114 8.42 6.61 -9.88
CA GLN A 114 8.38 5.42 -10.74
C GLN A 114 9.35 5.55 -11.90
N GLU A 115 9.32 6.65 -12.66
CA GLU A 115 10.26 6.92 -13.77
C GLU A 115 11.72 6.78 -13.33
N ASN A 116 12.05 7.27 -12.13
CA ASN A 116 13.41 7.17 -11.61
C ASN A 116 13.74 5.77 -11.06
N ALA A 117 12.77 5.06 -10.50
CA ALA A 117 12.97 3.70 -10.00
C ALA A 117 13.17 2.70 -11.16
N ASP A 118 12.43 2.88 -12.25
CA ASP A 118 12.45 2.00 -13.43
C ASP A 118 13.61 2.31 -14.40
N LYS A 119 14.38 3.36 -14.12
CA LYS A 119 15.45 3.79 -14.98
C LYS A 119 16.46 2.66 -15.29
N ASN A 120 16.75 2.45 -16.58
CA ASN A 120 17.64 1.43 -17.09
C ASN A 120 17.16 -0.03 -16.86
N ILE A 121 15.87 -0.24 -16.60
CA ILE A 121 15.27 -1.58 -16.52
C ILE A 121 14.36 -1.74 -17.75
N ALA A 122 14.48 -2.87 -18.44
CA ALA A 122 13.61 -3.17 -19.57
C ALA A 122 12.18 -3.42 -19.11
N PRO A 123 11.15 -2.98 -19.84
CA PRO A 123 9.75 -3.21 -19.46
C PRO A 123 9.40 -4.68 -19.23
N GLU A 124 10.00 -5.59 -20.03
CA GLU A 124 9.82 -7.02 -19.94
C GLU A 124 10.38 -7.60 -18.63
N ASP A 125 11.52 -7.05 -18.18
CA ASP A 125 12.15 -7.43 -16.91
C ASP A 125 11.31 -6.95 -15.73
N LEU A 126 10.72 -5.75 -15.79
CA LEU A 126 9.77 -5.26 -14.78
C LEU A 126 8.54 -6.15 -14.71
N GLN A 127 7.95 -6.50 -15.84
CA GLN A 127 6.80 -7.39 -15.89
C GLN A 127 7.14 -8.75 -15.25
N THR A 128 8.26 -9.33 -15.62
CA THR A 128 8.74 -10.60 -15.05
C THR A 128 8.98 -10.47 -13.55
N PHE A 129 9.59 -9.38 -13.10
CA PHE A 129 9.82 -9.12 -11.68
C PHE A 129 8.53 -9.09 -10.89
N TYR A 130 7.49 -8.41 -11.36
CA TYR A 130 6.21 -8.33 -10.65
C TYR A 130 5.49 -9.68 -10.60
N LEU A 131 5.53 -10.49 -11.67
CA LEU A 131 4.99 -11.86 -11.67
C LEU A 131 5.69 -12.76 -10.65
N VAL A 132 7.02 -12.70 -10.59
CA VAL A 132 7.81 -13.48 -9.63
C VAL A 132 7.57 -13.00 -8.20
N LEU A 133 7.47 -11.70 -7.99
CA LEU A 133 7.20 -11.11 -6.67
C LEU A 133 5.83 -11.56 -6.14
N GLU A 134 4.80 -11.52 -6.98
CA GLU A 134 3.45 -11.98 -6.63
C GLU A 134 3.44 -13.47 -6.26
N GLN A 135 4.12 -14.31 -7.05
CA GLN A 135 4.25 -15.72 -6.72
C GLN A 135 4.99 -15.96 -5.39
N LEU A 136 6.03 -15.17 -5.09
CA LEU A 136 6.72 -15.24 -3.80
C LEU A 136 5.81 -14.82 -2.64
N LEU A 137 5.02 -13.76 -2.80
CA LEU A 137 4.07 -13.32 -1.80
C LEU A 137 3.04 -14.41 -1.50
N ASN A 138 2.42 -14.99 -2.52
CA ASN A 138 1.46 -16.09 -2.36
C ASN A 138 2.08 -17.29 -1.65
N ASN A 139 3.31 -17.67 -2.01
CA ASN A 139 4.01 -18.78 -1.35
C ASN A 139 4.31 -18.50 0.13
N PHE A 140 4.63 -17.23 0.48
CA PHE A 140 4.84 -16.84 1.87
C PHE A 140 3.54 -16.77 2.66
N GLU A 141 2.45 -16.34 2.06
CA GLU A 141 1.11 -16.34 2.67
C GLU A 141 0.69 -17.77 3.00
N GLU A 142 0.74 -18.68 2.04
CA GLU A 142 0.44 -20.10 2.23
C GLU A 142 1.32 -20.74 3.33
N MET A 143 2.63 -20.43 3.31
CA MET A 143 3.55 -20.92 4.33
C MET A 143 3.19 -20.34 5.72
N SER A 144 2.74 -19.09 5.80
CA SER A 144 2.37 -18.44 7.06
C SER A 144 1.13 -19.06 7.69
N GLU A 145 0.21 -19.58 6.90
CA GLU A 145 -0.97 -20.29 7.37
C GLU A 145 -0.66 -21.71 7.91
N HIS A 146 0.48 -22.26 7.53
CA HIS A 146 0.87 -23.66 7.80
C HIS A 146 2.24 -23.80 8.46
N TYR A 147 2.66 -22.83 9.29
CA TYR A 147 3.98 -22.85 9.96
C TYR A 147 4.28 -24.15 10.69
N ASP A 148 3.29 -24.72 11.40
CA ASP A 148 3.49 -25.94 12.16
C ASP A 148 3.87 -27.11 11.25
N THR A 149 3.24 -27.24 10.09
CA THR A 149 3.53 -28.29 9.12
C THR A 149 4.89 -28.07 8.46
N VAL A 150 5.21 -26.83 8.06
CA VAL A 150 6.47 -26.50 7.38
C VAL A 150 7.68 -26.78 8.27
N PHE A 151 7.59 -26.51 9.58
CA PHE A 151 8.68 -26.67 10.53
C PHE A 151 8.57 -27.96 11.39
N GLU A 152 7.62 -28.84 11.13
CA GLU A 152 7.41 -30.07 11.91
C GLU A 152 8.63 -31.00 11.85
N SER A 153 9.31 -31.09 10.70
CA SER A 153 10.51 -31.89 10.54
C SER A 153 11.65 -31.41 11.46
N LEU A 154 11.80 -30.09 11.61
CA LEU A 154 12.84 -29.52 12.48
C LEU A 154 12.54 -29.74 13.97
N ARG A 155 11.26 -29.74 14.36
CA ARG A 155 10.84 -29.99 15.76
C ARG A 155 11.10 -31.43 16.19
N ARG A 156 11.18 -32.38 15.26
CA ARG A 156 11.45 -33.81 15.56
C ARG A 156 12.93 -34.09 15.72
N GLU A 157 13.79 -33.21 15.23
CA GLU A 157 15.26 -33.40 15.27
C GLU A 157 15.92 -32.63 16.46
N CYS A 158 15.16 -31.79 17.16
CA CYS A 158 15.57 -31.09 18.38
C CYS A 158 14.99 -31.75 19.64
#